data_9ca18c77850a8896253e264bd25967be
#
_entry.id   9ca18c77850a8896253e264bd25967be
#
_cell.length_a   1.000
_cell.length_b   1.000
_cell.length_c   1.000
_cell.angle_alpha   90.00
_cell.angle_beta   90.00
_cell.angle_gamma   90.00
#
_symmetry.space_group_name_H-M   'P 1'
#
loop_
_entity.id
_entity.type
_entity.pdbx_description
1 polymer ?
#
loop_
_entity_poly.entity_id
_entity_poly.type
_entity_poly.pdbx_seq_one_letter_code
_entity_poly.pdbx_strand_id
1 'polypeptide(L)'
;MLDFAIFAVTFLLILVGAVLYLCPASRQASGIPGLTPTDEKDGNLPDIIASSSLHEFLVNLHEKYGPLVSFWFGRRLVVSLGSIDLLKQHINPNRLLDPFETMLKSLLRYQSSLKGDTGESHMRRKLYENGVTKSLQSNFALIQKLSEELLAKWLSLPEAQHVPLCQHMLGFAMKSVTQTAMGSSFEDDREVIRFRRYHDAIWSEVGKGFLDGSLDKNMTRKKHYEDALVEMESILRKVTKERRGRSFNRHVFIDTLLQGSLSDQQILEDTMIFSLAGCIITANLCTWAVYFLTTSEDVQQNLYKEMDRVLGKGPITLEKIEQLRYCRQVLCETVRTAKVTPIAAQLQELEGRVDQHTIPKETLVLYALGVMLQDSSSWPSPYKFDPGRFNEESAVKNLSLLGFSGSQECPELRFAYMVTTVLLSVLVRKLYLHPVKGQVMETKYELVTSPKEEAWITVSKRS
;
A
#
# COMPACT_ATOMS: atom_id res chain seq x y z
N MET A 1 14.28 -5.46 -62.57
CA MET A 1 13.50 -4.27 -62.17
C MET A 1 12.53 -4.59 -61.01
N LEU A 2 11.81 -5.73 -61.08
CA LEU A 2 10.88 -6.13 -60.03
C LEU A 2 11.59 -6.36 -58.67
N ASP A 3 12.74 -7.04 -58.69
CA ASP A 3 13.51 -7.34 -57.49
C ASP A 3 14.07 -6.06 -56.80
N PHE A 4 14.43 -5.06 -57.58
CA PHE A 4 14.88 -3.77 -57.03
C PHE A 4 13.74 -2.98 -56.42
N ALA A 5 12.54 -3.05 -56.99
CA ALA A 5 11.35 -2.42 -56.45
C ALA A 5 10.91 -3.10 -55.12
N ILE A 6 10.97 -4.43 -55.05
CA ILE A 6 10.68 -5.20 -53.82
C ILE A 6 11.70 -4.86 -52.75
N PHE A 7 13.00 -4.83 -53.08
CA PHE A 7 14.05 -4.43 -52.14
C PHE A 7 13.86 -3.01 -51.62
N ALA A 8 13.55 -2.07 -52.50
CA ALA A 8 13.32 -0.66 -52.11
C ALA A 8 12.10 -0.50 -51.19
N VAL A 9 11.00 -1.23 -51.45
CA VAL A 9 9.81 -1.20 -50.62
C VAL A 9 10.07 -1.86 -49.25
N THR A 10 10.78 -3.00 -49.23
CA THR A 10 11.13 -3.69 -47.98
C THR A 10 12.09 -2.83 -47.15
N PHE A 11 13.09 -2.19 -47.75
CA PHE A 11 14.00 -1.29 -47.09
C PHE A 11 13.28 -0.05 -46.52
N LEU A 12 12.34 0.50 -47.29
CA LEU A 12 11.51 1.64 -46.82
C LEU A 12 10.62 1.25 -45.61
N LEU A 13 10.02 0.04 -45.66
CA LEU A 13 9.21 -0.45 -44.53
C LEU A 13 10.06 -0.73 -43.31
N ILE A 14 11.27 -1.25 -43.44
CA ILE A 14 12.21 -1.42 -42.33
C ILE A 14 12.66 -0.06 -41.80
N LEU A 15 12.92 0.91 -42.67
CA LEU A 15 13.34 2.26 -42.27
C LEU A 15 12.18 3.02 -41.58
N VAL A 16 10.94 2.90 -42.06
CA VAL A 16 9.74 3.43 -41.44
C VAL A 16 9.50 2.72 -40.10
N GLY A 17 9.63 1.41 -40.04
CA GLY A 17 9.54 0.62 -38.81
C GLY A 17 10.61 1.03 -37.81
N ALA A 18 11.87 1.23 -38.26
CA ALA A 18 12.95 1.72 -37.41
C ALA A 18 12.73 3.17 -36.94
N VAL A 19 12.22 4.05 -37.82
CA VAL A 19 11.86 5.42 -37.44
C VAL A 19 10.67 5.44 -36.45
N LEU A 20 9.67 4.61 -36.65
CA LEU A 20 8.54 4.46 -35.72
C LEU A 20 8.97 3.82 -34.38
N TYR A 21 9.96 2.93 -34.41
CA TYR A 21 10.54 2.31 -33.23
C TYR A 21 11.54 3.20 -32.50
N LEU A 22 12.32 4.01 -33.25
CA LEU A 22 13.34 4.93 -32.71
C LEU A 22 12.79 6.32 -32.43
N CYS A 23 11.75 6.75 -33.16
CA CYS A 23 10.99 7.94 -32.77
C CYS A 23 10.10 7.57 -31.59
N PRO A 24 10.28 8.19 -30.42
CA PRO A 24 9.30 8.03 -29.34
C PRO A 24 7.92 8.40 -29.91
N ALA A 25 6.96 7.51 -29.67
CA ALA A 25 5.56 7.80 -29.96
C ALA A 25 5.26 9.21 -29.47
N SER A 26 4.97 10.08 -30.43
CA SER A 26 4.74 11.51 -30.30
C SER A 26 5.08 12.09 -28.92
N ARG A 27 6.16 12.84 -28.82
CA ARG A 27 6.32 13.94 -27.86
C ARG A 27 5.24 14.99 -28.20
N GLN A 28 3.97 14.61 -28.13
CA GLN A 28 2.92 15.60 -28.08
C GLN A 28 3.10 16.34 -26.78
N ALA A 29 3.58 17.56 -26.89
CA ALA A 29 3.52 18.51 -25.80
C ALA A 29 2.05 18.56 -25.40
N SER A 30 1.71 17.89 -24.30
CA SER A 30 0.31 17.76 -23.83
C SER A 30 -0.28 19.09 -23.38
N GLY A 31 0.47 20.19 -23.46
CA GLY A 31 0.11 21.46 -22.86
C GLY A 31 0.08 21.44 -21.33
N ILE A 32 0.29 20.26 -20.71
CA ILE A 32 0.35 20.13 -19.25
C ILE A 32 1.72 20.63 -18.77
N PRO A 33 1.75 21.55 -17.77
CA PRO A 33 3.00 22.04 -17.21
C PRO A 33 3.85 20.89 -16.62
N GLY A 34 5.18 21.02 -16.71
CA GLY A 34 6.04 19.99 -16.13
C GLY A 34 7.46 20.04 -16.65
N LEU A 35 8.14 18.91 -16.50
CA LEU A 35 9.54 18.75 -16.89
C LEU A 35 9.68 18.17 -18.31
N THR A 36 10.68 18.63 -19.00
CA THR A 36 11.24 17.93 -20.17
C THR A 36 12.15 16.79 -19.67
N PRO A 37 12.37 15.73 -20.48
CA PRO A 37 13.31 14.68 -20.12
C PRO A 37 14.71 15.24 -19.86
N THR A 38 15.30 14.90 -18.73
CA THR A 38 16.68 15.24 -18.38
C THR A 38 17.65 14.32 -19.10
N ASP A 39 17.24 13.08 -19.35
CA ASP A 39 17.96 12.05 -20.08
C ASP A 39 17.08 11.48 -21.20
N GLU A 40 17.69 11.23 -22.38
CA GLU A 40 16.94 10.71 -23.54
C GLU A 40 16.34 9.32 -23.33
N LYS A 41 17.04 8.47 -22.57
CA LYS A 41 16.65 7.08 -22.31
C LYS A 41 15.85 6.95 -21.02
N ASP A 42 16.31 7.60 -19.96
CA ASP A 42 15.80 7.44 -18.59
C ASP A 42 14.74 8.51 -18.23
N GLY A 43 14.52 9.53 -19.08
CA GLY A 43 13.55 10.60 -18.82
C GLY A 43 13.95 11.45 -17.62
N ASN A 44 13.09 11.53 -16.60
CA ASN A 44 13.35 12.23 -15.35
C ASN A 44 13.73 11.28 -14.19
N LEU A 45 14.13 10.05 -14.44
CA LEU A 45 14.65 9.16 -13.39
C LEU A 45 15.83 9.77 -12.61
N PRO A 46 16.81 10.48 -13.25
CA PRO A 46 17.85 11.17 -12.51
C PRO A 46 17.32 12.22 -11.51
N ASP A 47 16.26 12.95 -11.88
CA ASP A 47 15.64 13.94 -10.99
C ASP A 47 14.94 13.29 -9.80
N ILE A 48 14.30 12.13 -10.03
CA ILE A 48 13.65 11.35 -8.97
C ILE A 48 14.68 10.82 -7.97
N ILE A 49 15.80 10.29 -8.47
CA ILE A 49 16.90 9.80 -7.63
C ILE A 49 17.50 10.94 -6.82
N ALA A 50 17.71 12.12 -7.43
CA ALA A 50 18.23 13.30 -6.75
C ALA A 50 17.28 13.84 -5.66
N SER A 51 15.98 13.58 -5.78
CA SER A 51 14.96 13.98 -4.79
C SER A 51 14.78 12.98 -3.64
N SER A 52 15.60 11.95 -3.55
CA SER A 52 15.56 10.87 -2.55
C SER A 52 14.38 9.89 -2.68
N SER A 53 13.23 10.32 -3.16
CA SER A 53 12.06 9.48 -3.41
C SER A 53 11.14 10.07 -4.48
N LEU A 54 10.30 9.22 -5.06
CA LEU A 54 9.26 9.67 -6.00
C LEU A 54 8.26 10.62 -5.32
N HIS A 55 7.90 10.37 -4.07
CA HIS A 55 7.01 11.28 -3.33
C HIS A 55 7.61 12.68 -3.17
N GLU A 56 8.84 12.80 -2.73
CA GLU A 56 9.53 14.10 -2.56
C GLU A 56 9.73 14.82 -3.89
N PHE A 57 10.04 14.06 -4.95
CA PHE A 57 10.06 14.60 -6.32
C PHE A 57 8.70 15.19 -6.70
N LEU A 58 7.60 14.48 -6.44
CA LEU A 58 6.25 14.95 -6.75
C LEU A 58 5.85 16.17 -5.90
N VAL A 59 6.24 16.23 -4.63
CA VAL A 59 6.03 17.43 -3.79
C VAL A 59 6.66 18.65 -4.45
N ASN A 60 7.93 18.59 -4.79
CA ASN A 60 8.65 19.68 -5.44
C ASN A 60 8.05 20.06 -6.80
N LEU A 61 7.64 19.05 -7.58
CA LEU A 61 7.05 19.25 -8.90
C LEU A 61 5.71 19.97 -8.82
N HIS A 62 4.82 19.55 -7.91
CA HIS A 62 3.52 20.17 -7.70
C HIS A 62 3.61 21.56 -7.06
N GLU A 63 4.58 21.79 -6.19
CA GLU A 63 4.85 23.14 -5.66
C GLU A 63 5.24 24.12 -6.77
N LYS A 64 6.04 23.65 -7.74
CA LYS A 64 6.56 24.49 -8.82
C LYS A 64 5.55 24.73 -9.94
N TYR A 65 4.79 23.71 -10.34
CA TYR A 65 3.97 23.74 -11.55
C TYR A 65 2.45 23.67 -11.30
N GLY A 66 2.02 23.47 -10.06
CA GLY A 66 0.61 23.41 -9.69
C GLY A 66 0.04 21.99 -9.59
N PRO A 67 -1.29 21.87 -9.54
CA PRO A 67 -1.96 20.61 -9.19
C PRO A 67 -1.98 19.56 -10.31
N LEU A 68 -1.72 19.93 -11.55
CA LEU A 68 -1.63 19.03 -12.70
C LEU A 68 -0.27 19.23 -13.37
N VAL A 69 0.54 18.19 -13.35
CA VAL A 69 1.92 18.25 -13.84
C VAL A 69 2.27 17.04 -14.68
N SER A 70 3.31 17.19 -15.50
CA SER A 70 3.83 16.11 -16.33
C SER A 70 5.36 15.93 -16.16
N PHE A 71 5.82 14.71 -16.32
CA PHE A 71 7.23 14.35 -16.36
C PHE A 71 7.42 13.04 -17.13
N TRP A 72 8.62 12.51 -17.20
CA TRP A 72 8.96 11.37 -18.05
C TRP A 72 9.56 10.22 -17.23
N PHE A 73 8.94 9.07 -17.31
CA PHE A 73 9.48 7.79 -16.84
C PHE A 73 10.10 7.07 -18.05
N GLY A 74 11.41 7.17 -18.19
CA GLY A 74 12.06 6.76 -19.42
C GLY A 74 11.52 7.57 -20.60
N ARG A 75 10.98 6.86 -21.59
CA ARG A 75 10.34 7.47 -22.76
C ARG A 75 8.83 7.66 -22.66
N ARG A 76 8.25 7.29 -21.52
CA ARG A 76 6.81 7.40 -21.28
C ARG A 76 6.47 8.71 -20.58
N LEU A 77 5.52 9.43 -21.16
CA LEU A 77 4.92 10.58 -20.50
C LEU A 77 4.09 10.11 -19.30
N VAL A 78 4.25 10.78 -18.17
CA VAL A 78 3.49 10.57 -16.95
C VAL A 78 2.81 11.88 -16.58
N VAL A 79 1.53 11.78 -16.22
CA VAL A 79 0.75 12.90 -15.70
C VAL A 79 0.47 12.65 -14.23
N SER A 80 0.76 13.63 -13.38
CA SER A 80 0.50 13.54 -11.93
C SER A 80 -0.60 14.50 -11.49
N LEU A 81 -1.54 13.97 -10.73
CA LEU A 81 -2.61 14.72 -10.08
C LEU A 81 -2.23 14.97 -8.62
N GLY A 82 -2.16 16.24 -8.21
CA GLY A 82 -1.75 16.66 -6.86
C GLY A 82 -2.85 17.35 -6.05
N SER A 83 -4.10 17.34 -6.51
CA SER A 83 -5.23 17.88 -5.76
C SER A 83 -6.44 16.95 -5.74
N ILE A 84 -7.20 17.03 -4.64
CA ILE A 84 -8.42 16.24 -4.47
C ILE A 84 -9.47 16.60 -5.53
N ASP A 85 -9.56 17.87 -5.95
CA ASP A 85 -10.52 18.29 -6.93
C ASP A 85 -10.23 17.73 -8.33
N LEU A 86 -8.97 17.66 -8.73
CA LEU A 86 -8.58 16.98 -9.97
C LEU A 86 -8.78 15.47 -9.89
N LEU A 87 -8.52 14.90 -8.73
CA LEU A 87 -8.78 13.47 -8.50
C LEU A 87 -10.28 13.16 -8.68
N LYS A 88 -11.19 13.97 -8.15
CA LYS A 88 -12.64 13.83 -8.35
C LYS A 88 -13.05 13.84 -9.82
N GLN A 89 -12.39 14.65 -10.64
CA GLN A 89 -12.67 14.72 -12.08
C GLN A 89 -12.20 13.48 -12.83
N HIS A 90 -11.09 12.88 -12.40
CA HIS A 90 -10.45 11.77 -13.09
C HIS A 90 -10.95 10.40 -12.63
N ILE A 91 -11.21 10.24 -11.34
CA ILE A 91 -11.63 8.95 -10.78
C ILE A 91 -13.09 8.66 -11.13
N ASN A 92 -13.33 7.51 -11.74
CA ASN A 92 -14.65 6.94 -11.82
C ASN A 92 -15.09 6.46 -10.43
N PRO A 93 -16.18 7.00 -9.85
CA PRO A 93 -16.66 6.57 -8.54
C PRO A 93 -17.13 5.12 -8.52
N ASN A 94 -17.44 4.55 -9.68
CA ASN A 94 -17.81 3.14 -9.85
C ASN A 94 -16.61 2.25 -10.25
N ARG A 95 -15.39 2.73 -10.03
CA ARG A 95 -14.18 1.97 -10.35
C ARG A 95 -14.17 0.60 -9.68
N LEU A 96 -13.77 -0.40 -10.44
CA LEU A 96 -13.64 -1.78 -9.95
C LEU A 96 -12.26 -2.08 -9.37
N LEU A 97 -11.25 -1.33 -9.79
CA LEU A 97 -9.87 -1.55 -9.40
C LEU A 97 -9.37 -0.40 -8.52
N ASP A 98 -8.72 -0.76 -7.44
CA ASP A 98 -7.97 0.18 -6.62
C ASP A 98 -6.68 0.60 -7.35
N PRO A 99 -6.38 1.91 -7.47
CA PRO A 99 -5.17 2.36 -8.17
C PRO A 99 -3.88 1.90 -7.53
N PHE A 100 -3.84 1.68 -6.21
CA PHE A 100 -2.68 1.14 -5.52
C PHE A 100 -2.48 -0.34 -5.90
N GLU A 101 -3.54 -1.14 -5.86
CA GLU A 101 -3.53 -2.55 -6.25
C GLU A 101 -3.13 -2.69 -7.73
N THR A 102 -3.68 -1.85 -8.60
CA THR A 102 -3.34 -1.83 -10.03
C THR A 102 -1.85 -1.55 -10.23
N MET A 103 -1.30 -0.59 -9.52
CA MET A 103 0.12 -0.26 -9.57
C MET A 103 0.98 -1.44 -9.08
N LEU A 104 0.63 -2.06 -7.95
CA LEU A 104 1.36 -3.18 -7.39
C LEU A 104 1.35 -4.40 -8.34
N LYS A 105 0.20 -4.74 -8.92
CA LYS A 105 0.08 -5.81 -9.94
C LYS A 105 0.92 -5.53 -11.17
N SER A 106 0.97 -4.27 -11.61
CA SER A 106 1.80 -3.85 -12.74
C SER A 106 3.29 -4.01 -12.42
N LEU A 107 3.74 -3.62 -11.23
CA LEU A 107 5.12 -3.78 -10.79
C LEU A 107 5.53 -5.25 -10.68
N LEU A 108 4.63 -6.13 -10.27
CA LEU A 108 4.82 -7.58 -10.23
C LEU A 108 4.65 -8.26 -11.60
N ARG A 109 4.29 -7.50 -12.66
CA ARG A 109 4.04 -7.98 -14.01
C ARG A 109 2.87 -8.98 -14.13
N TYR A 110 1.87 -8.84 -13.27
CA TYR A 110 0.65 -9.66 -13.29
C TYR A 110 -0.36 -9.14 -14.33
N GLN A 111 -0.04 -9.32 -15.60
CA GLN A 111 -0.81 -8.76 -16.73
C GLN A 111 -2.22 -9.32 -16.87
N SER A 112 -2.47 -10.56 -16.45
CA SER A 112 -3.80 -11.18 -16.52
C SER A 112 -4.84 -10.46 -15.65
N SER A 113 -4.38 -9.71 -14.65
CA SER A 113 -5.21 -8.96 -13.73
C SER A 113 -5.53 -7.53 -14.18
N LEU A 114 -4.87 -7.06 -15.24
CA LEU A 114 -4.94 -5.68 -15.73
C LEU A 114 -5.89 -5.52 -16.94
N LYS A 115 -6.50 -6.60 -17.40
CA LYS A 115 -7.49 -6.53 -18.50
C LYS A 115 -8.78 -5.93 -17.98
N GLY A 116 -9.23 -4.88 -18.69
CA GLY A 116 -10.29 -3.95 -18.35
C GLY A 116 -11.61 -4.49 -17.77
N ASP A 117 -12.53 -3.59 -17.59
CA ASP A 117 -13.83 -3.77 -16.93
C ASP A 117 -14.70 -4.85 -17.56
N THR A 118 -14.49 -6.09 -17.15
CA THR A 118 -15.29 -7.25 -17.53
C THR A 118 -16.06 -7.76 -16.31
N GLY A 119 -17.19 -8.45 -16.54
CA GLY A 119 -17.93 -9.11 -15.47
C GLY A 119 -17.08 -10.08 -14.63
N GLU A 120 -16.06 -10.68 -15.25
CA GLU A 120 -15.08 -11.52 -14.57
C GLU A 120 -14.20 -10.75 -13.61
N SER A 121 -13.71 -9.56 -14.00
CA SER A 121 -12.92 -8.67 -13.13
C SER A 121 -13.72 -8.23 -11.91
N HIS A 122 -14.99 -7.93 -12.09
CA HIS A 122 -15.90 -7.55 -11.00
C HIS A 122 -16.10 -8.70 -10.01
N MET A 123 -16.33 -9.92 -10.53
CA MET A 123 -16.49 -11.11 -9.70
C MET A 123 -15.21 -11.43 -8.92
N ARG A 124 -14.05 -11.34 -9.58
CA ARG A 124 -12.74 -11.54 -8.95
C ARG A 124 -12.51 -10.53 -7.82
N ARG A 125 -12.79 -9.25 -8.06
CA ARG A 125 -12.69 -8.20 -7.03
C ARG A 125 -13.59 -8.49 -5.83
N LYS A 126 -14.83 -8.88 -6.06
CA LYS A 126 -15.77 -9.22 -5.01
C LYS A 126 -15.31 -10.44 -4.20
N LEU A 127 -14.72 -11.45 -4.85
CA LEU A 127 -14.14 -12.61 -4.15
C LEU A 127 -12.95 -12.19 -3.27
N TYR A 128 -12.10 -11.31 -3.76
CA TYR A 128 -10.98 -10.79 -3.00
C TYR A 128 -11.45 -10.06 -1.73
N GLU A 129 -12.37 -9.13 -1.87
CA GLU A 129 -12.94 -8.37 -0.75
C GLU A 129 -13.65 -9.27 0.27
N ASN A 130 -14.43 -10.25 -0.21
CA ASN A 130 -15.08 -11.25 0.63
C ASN A 130 -14.05 -12.12 1.35
N GLY A 131 -12.95 -12.48 0.67
CA GLY A 131 -11.86 -13.25 1.25
C GLY A 131 -11.23 -12.53 2.43
N VAL A 132 -10.94 -11.24 2.28
CA VAL A 132 -10.42 -10.42 3.38
C VAL A 132 -11.41 -10.36 4.54
N THR A 133 -12.67 -10.05 4.28
CA THR A 133 -13.71 -9.93 5.32
C THR A 133 -13.94 -11.24 6.08
N LYS A 134 -14.14 -12.35 5.36
CA LYS A 134 -14.38 -13.66 5.98
C LYS A 134 -13.16 -14.16 6.77
N SER A 135 -11.97 -13.94 6.25
CA SER A 135 -10.75 -14.33 6.95
C SER A 135 -10.53 -13.53 8.24
N LEU A 136 -10.83 -12.23 8.25
CA LEU A 136 -10.81 -11.42 9.47
C LEU A 136 -11.80 -11.95 10.53
N GLN A 137 -13.03 -12.20 10.13
CA GLN A 137 -14.05 -12.72 11.04
C GLN A 137 -13.66 -14.08 11.63
N SER A 138 -13.21 -15.01 10.79
CA SER A 138 -12.81 -16.36 11.21
C SER A 138 -11.53 -16.39 12.05
N ASN A 139 -10.67 -15.39 11.91
CA ASN A 139 -9.37 -15.33 12.60
C ASN A 139 -9.31 -14.20 13.65
N PHE A 140 -10.44 -13.65 14.04
CA PHE A 140 -10.49 -12.60 15.05
C PHE A 140 -9.85 -13.02 16.38
N ALA A 141 -10.18 -14.22 16.88
CA ALA A 141 -9.58 -14.77 18.10
C ALA A 141 -8.07 -14.99 17.98
N LEU A 142 -7.57 -15.35 16.79
CA LEU A 142 -6.13 -15.47 16.53
C LEU A 142 -5.45 -14.11 16.62
N ILE A 143 -6.00 -13.08 15.99
CA ILE A 143 -5.44 -11.71 16.02
C ILE A 143 -5.41 -11.19 17.46
N GLN A 144 -6.46 -11.43 18.23
CA GLN A 144 -6.49 -11.10 19.65
C GLN A 144 -5.40 -11.85 20.43
N LYS A 145 -5.25 -13.14 20.22
CA LYS A 145 -4.20 -13.97 20.84
C LYS A 145 -2.80 -13.43 20.53
N LEU A 146 -2.50 -13.12 19.27
CA LEU A 146 -1.20 -12.56 18.86
C LEU A 146 -0.95 -11.19 19.50
N SER A 147 -1.98 -10.38 19.65
CA SER A 147 -1.91 -9.09 20.35
C SER A 147 -1.63 -9.26 21.84
N GLU A 148 -2.23 -10.23 22.49
CA GLU A 148 -2.02 -10.57 23.90
C GLU A 148 -0.62 -11.15 24.14
N GLU A 149 -0.09 -11.95 23.23
CA GLU A 149 1.29 -12.44 23.27
C GLU A 149 2.30 -11.29 23.20
N LEU A 150 2.05 -10.29 22.35
CA LEU A 150 2.88 -9.10 22.28
C LEU A 150 2.80 -8.26 23.57
N LEU A 151 1.59 -8.09 24.11
CA LEU A 151 1.39 -7.44 25.42
C LEU A 151 2.18 -8.14 26.52
N ALA A 152 2.08 -9.46 26.62
CA ALA A 152 2.82 -10.25 27.61
C ALA A 152 4.33 -10.06 27.46
N LYS A 153 4.84 -10.03 26.24
CA LYS A 153 6.24 -9.74 25.95
C LYS A 153 6.65 -8.36 26.44
N TRP A 154 5.85 -7.34 26.16
CA TRP A 154 6.16 -5.96 26.57
C TRP A 154 6.04 -5.76 28.10
N LEU A 155 5.07 -6.43 28.74
CA LEU A 155 4.93 -6.41 30.20
C LEU A 155 6.10 -7.09 30.93
N SER A 156 6.81 -8.02 30.28
CA SER A 156 7.98 -8.71 30.85
C SER A 156 9.28 -7.91 30.71
N LEU A 157 9.30 -6.83 29.95
CA LEU A 157 10.49 -6.02 29.75
C LEU A 157 10.82 -5.22 31.02
N PRO A 158 12.11 -5.01 31.32
CA PRO A 158 12.52 -4.11 32.38
C PRO A 158 11.96 -2.70 32.17
N GLU A 159 11.72 -1.99 33.27
CA GLU A 159 11.31 -0.59 33.23
C GLU A 159 12.34 0.25 32.44
N ALA A 160 11.86 1.19 31.64
CA ALA A 160 12.67 2.01 30.74
C ALA A 160 13.44 1.27 29.61
N GLN A 161 13.18 -0.04 29.41
CA GLN A 161 13.72 -0.77 28.27
C GLN A 161 13.22 -0.16 26.94
N HIS A 162 14.15 0.16 26.04
CA HIS A 162 13.79 0.58 24.69
C HIS A 162 13.22 -0.59 23.88
N VAL A 163 12.05 -0.38 23.29
CA VAL A 163 11.34 -1.37 22.45
C VAL A 163 11.55 -1.02 20.99
N PRO A 164 12.07 -1.95 20.16
CA PRO A 164 12.22 -1.74 18.72
C PRO A 164 10.86 -1.91 18.03
N LEU A 165 10.15 -0.81 17.88
CA LEU A 165 8.75 -0.80 17.44
C LEU A 165 8.57 -1.36 16.02
N CYS A 166 9.38 -0.92 15.06
CA CYS A 166 9.27 -1.39 13.67
C CYS A 166 9.47 -2.91 13.59
N GLN A 167 10.47 -3.43 14.29
CA GLN A 167 10.76 -4.86 14.31
C GLN A 167 9.60 -5.66 14.93
N HIS A 168 9.03 -5.21 16.04
CA HIS A 168 7.92 -5.89 16.71
C HIS A 168 6.63 -5.82 15.90
N MET A 169 6.33 -4.67 15.27
CA MET A 169 5.14 -4.52 14.43
C MET A 169 5.23 -5.34 13.14
N LEU A 170 6.41 -5.42 12.54
CA LEU A 170 6.61 -6.28 11.37
C LEU A 170 6.43 -7.76 11.72
N GLY A 171 6.98 -8.21 12.83
CA GLY A 171 6.79 -9.58 13.30
C GLY A 171 5.32 -9.91 13.59
N PHE A 172 4.61 -9.01 14.26
CA PHE A 172 3.18 -9.13 14.53
C PHE A 172 2.35 -9.15 13.24
N ALA A 173 2.61 -8.26 12.30
CA ALA A 173 1.92 -8.20 11.02
C ALA A 173 2.17 -9.46 10.18
N MET A 174 3.41 -9.95 10.13
CA MET A 174 3.75 -11.18 9.40
C MET A 174 2.97 -12.39 9.92
N LYS A 175 2.92 -12.58 11.23
CA LYS A 175 2.14 -13.68 11.84
C LYS A 175 0.63 -13.51 11.57
N SER A 176 0.10 -12.30 11.73
CA SER A 176 -1.31 -12.02 11.50
C SER A 176 -1.73 -12.29 10.06
N VAL A 177 -0.97 -11.79 9.10
CA VAL A 177 -1.30 -11.93 7.67
C VAL A 177 -1.07 -13.35 7.18
N THR A 178 0.09 -13.97 7.47
CA THR A 178 0.38 -15.32 6.99
C THR A 178 -0.61 -16.34 7.49
N GLN A 179 -0.96 -16.33 8.77
CA GLN A 179 -1.91 -17.26 9.35
C GLN A 179 -3.36 -17.00 8.88
N THR A 180 -3.72 -15.73 8.67
CA THR A 180 -5.06 -15.35 8.17
C THR A 180 -5.22 -15.63 6.68
N ALA A 181 -4.16 -15.48 5.90
CA ALA A 181 -4.19 -15.75 4.47
C ALA A 181 -4.04 -17.23 4.14
N MET A 182 -3.15 -17.95 4.83
CA MET A 182 -2.65 -19.26 4.43
C MET A 182 -2.87 -20.38 5.45
N GLY A 183 -3.10 -20.04 6.72
CA GLY A 183 -3.51 -21.00 7.73
C GLY A 183 -2.41 -21.51 8.67
N SER A 184 -2.69 -22.66 9.29
CA SER A 184 -1.93 -23.19 10.45
C SER A 184 -0.49 -23.59 10.17
N SER A 185 -0.09 -23.82 8.93
CA SER A 185 1.33 -24.07 8.60
C SER A 185 2.25 -22.92 9.00
N PHE A 186 1.70 -21.70 9.11
CA PHE A 186 2.41 -20.49 9.55
C PHE A 186 2.32 -20.23 11.08
N GLU A 187 1.83 -21.17 11.84
CA GLU A 187 1.99 -21.19 13.31
C GLU A 187 3.44 -21.57 13.71
N ASP A 188 4.16 -22.28 12.83
CA ASP A 188 5.60 -22.52 12.97
C ASP A 188 6.40 -21.26 12.61
N ASP A 189 7.12 -20.71 13.59
CA ASP A 189 7.95 -19.51 13.41
C ASP A 189 9.00 -19.68 12.29
N ARG A 190 9.46 -20.91 12.01
CA ARG A 190 10.41 -21.18 10.92
C ARG A 190 9.80 -20.88 9.55
N GLU A 191 8.54 -21.23 9.35
CA GLU A 191 7.83 -20.93 8.10
C GLU A 191 7.56 -19.43 7.96
N VAL A 192 7.25 -18.73 9.05
CA VAL A 192 7.11 -17.26 9.04
C VAL A 192 8.44 -16.57 8.73
N ILE A 193 9.55 -17.04 9.31
CA ILE A 193 10.89 -16.48 9.04
C ILE A 193 11.31 -16.75 7.59
N ARG A 194 11.02 -17.94 7.06
CA ARG A 194 11.28 -18.28 5.66
C ARG A 194 10.48 -17.37 4.73
N PHE A 195 9.19 -17.19 4.99
CA PHE A 195 8.32 -16.28 4.25
C PHE A 195 8.85 -14.84 4.30
N ARG A 196 9.23 -14.35 5.48
CA ARG A 196 9.76 -13.00 5.67
C ARG A 196 11.00 -12.74 4.82
N ARG A 197 11.90 -13.70 4.70
CA ARG A 197 13.11 -13.56 3.87
C ARG A 197 12.77 -13.22 2.42
N TYR A 198 11.83 -13.93 1.84
CA TYR A 198 11.40 -13.69 0.46
C TYR A 198 10.55 -12.42 0.35
N HIS A 199 9.69 -12.17 1.32
CA HIS A 199 8.91 -10.95 1.40
C HIS A 199 9.82 -9.71 1.39
N ASP A 200 10.84 -9.67 2.23
CA ASP A 200 11.76 -8.56 2.32
C ASP A 200 12.55 -8.35 1.02
N ALA A 201 13.00 -9.44 0.39
CA ALA A 201 13.71 -9.39 -0.89
C ALA A 201 12.82 -8.87 -2.03
N ILE A 202 11.55 -9.25 -2.07
CA ILE A 202 10.59 -8.78 -3.08
C ILE A 202 10.23 -7.33 -2.79
N TRP A 203 9.86 -7.02 -1.56
CA TRP A 203 9.36 -5.70 -1.19
C TRP A 203 10.42 -4.60 -1.31
N SER A 204 11.69 -4.89 -0.99
CA SER A 204 12.78 -3.92 -1.16
C SER A 204 12.91 -3.40 -2.60
N GLU A 205 12.56 -4.20 -3.58
CA GLU A 205 12.59 -3.81 -4.99
C GLU A 205 11.26 -3.24 -5.48
N VAL A 206 10.14 -3.85 -5.13
CA VAL A 206 8.80 -3.34 -5.48
C VAL A 206 8.54 -1.99 -4.82
N GLY A 207 8.96 -1.82 -3.56
CA GLY A 207 8.79 -0.58 -2.82
C GLY A 207 9.61 0.59 -3.33
N LYS A 208 10.77 0.34 -3.92
CA LYS A 208 11.73 1.36 -4.34
C LYS A 208 12.37 1.09 -5.69
N GLY A 209 13.01 -0.05 -5.87
CA GLY A 209 13.91 -0.32 -7.00
C GLY A 209 13.27 -0.22 -8.38
N PHE A 210 11.96 -0.44 -8.49
CA PHE A 210 11.20 -0.17 -9.69
C PHE A 210 10.82 1.30 -9.84
N LEU A 211 10.59 2.00 -8.73
CA LEU A 211 10.16 3.40 -8.75
C LEU A 211 11.29 4.36 -9.12
N ASP A 212 12.54 4.00 -8.85
CA ASP A 212 13.74 4.78 -9.18
C ASP A 212 14.54 4.22 -10.36
N GLY A 213 14.08 3.12 -10.97
CA GLY A 213 14.74 2.47 -12.11
C GLY A 213 16.08 1.80 -11.76
N SER A 214 16.47 1.72 -10.50
CA SER A 214 17.77 1.19 -10.08
C SER A 214 17.90 -0.33 -10.25
N LEU A 215 16.78 -1.05 -10.20
CA LEU A 215 16.76 -2.51 -10.32
C LEU A 215 17.23 -2.98 -11.70
N ASP A 216 16.76 -2.36 -12.77
CA ASP A 216 17.10 -2.76 -14.14
C ASP A 216 18.59 -2.51 -14.48
N LYS A 217 19.26 -1.67 -13.70
CA LYS A 217 20.69 -1.36 -13.85
C LYS A 217 21.61 -2.30 -13.06
N ASN A 218 21.03 -3.21 -12.22
CA ASN A 218 21.79 -4.12 -11.36
C ASN A 218 21.33 -5.57 -11.54
N MET A 219 22.05 -6.33 -12.37
CA MET A 219 21.72 -7.72 -12.70
C MET A 219 21.70 -8.65 -11.49
N THR A 220 22.58 -8.43 -10.51
CA THR A 220 22.63 -9.26 -9.30
C THR A 220 21.40 -9.04 -8.42
N ARG A 221 21.00 -7.78 -8.20
CA ARG A 221 19.78 -7.44 -7.47
C ARG A 221 18.55 -8.00 -8.18
N LYS A 222 18.49 -7.82 -9.51
CA LYS A 222 17.37 -8.31 -10.33
C LYS A 222 17.21 -9.82 -10.21
N LYS A 223 18.31 -10.57 -10.32
CA LYS A 223 18.30 -12.02 -10.14
C LYS A 223 17.85 -12.42 -8.75
N HIS A 224 18.34 -11.76 -7.70
CA HIS A 224 17.93 -12.03 -6.33
C HIS A 224 16.43 -11.79 -6.10
N TYR A 225 15.89 -10.73 -6.69
CA TYR A 225 14.46 -10.43 -6.69
C TYR A 225 13.65 -11.52 -7.41
N GLU A 226 14.07 -11.92 -8.61
CA GLU A 226 13.39 -12.94 -9.42
C GLU A 226 13.41 -14.31 -8.71
N ASP A 227 14.53 -14.70 -8.12
CA ASP A 227 14.66 -15.93 -7.34
C ASP A 227 13.73 -15.91 -6.11
N ALA A 228 13.65 -14.78 -5.39
CA ALA A 228 12.76 -14.62 -4.25
C ALA A 228 11.28 -14.70 -4.65
N LEU A 229 10.92 -14.15 -5.81
CA LEU A 229 9.56 -14.21 -6.34
C LEU A 229 9.16 -15.66 -6.67
N VAL A 230 10.03 -16.42 -7.32
CA VAL A 230 9.81 -17.85 -7.64
C VAL A 230 9.62 -18.66 -6.36
N GLU A 231 10.44 -18.45 -5.35
CA GLU A 231 10.33 -19.16 -4.07
C GLU A 231 9.03 -18.80 -3.33
N MET A 232 8.63 -17.53 -3.32
CA MET A 232 7.36 -17.10 -2.73
C MET A 232 6.18 -17.73 -3.47
N GLU A 233 6.17 -17.71 -4.81
CA GLU A 233 5.14 -18.37 -5.60
C GLU A 233 5.06 -19.87 -5.32
N SER A 234 6.20 -20.54 -5.14
CA SER A 234 6.25 -21.95 -4.76
C SER A 234 5.56 -22.21 -3.41
N ILE A 235 5.81 -21.37 -2.41
CA ILE A 235 5.16 -21.46 -1.10
C ILE A 235 3.64 -21.31 -1.28
N LEU A 236 3.18 -20.30 -2.02
CA LEU A 236 1.76 -20.03 -2.22
C LEU A 236 1.05 -21.15 -2.99
N ARG A 237 1.69 -21.70 -4.02
CA ARG A 237 1.14 -22.84 -4.77
C ARG A 237 1.02 -24.10 -3.91
N LYS A 238 2.01 -24.36 -3.05
CA LYS A 238 1.98 -25.49 -2.11
C LYS A 238 0.79 -25.37 -1.16
N VAL A 239 0.62 -24.21 -0.51
CA VAL A 239 -0.49 -23.96 0.42
C VAL A 239 -1.83 -24.07 -0.30
N THR A 240 -1.97 -23.50 -1.49
CA THR A 240 -3.20 -23.60 -2.29
C THR A 240 -3.57 -25.05 -2.59
N LYS A 241 -2.57 -25.87 -2.99
CA LYS A 241 -2.76 -27.31 -3.25
C LYS A 241 -3.17 -28.06 -1.99
N GLU A 242 -2.55 -27.78 -0.85
CA GLU A 242 -2.86 -28.43 0.43
C GLU A 242 -4.27 -28.12 0.93
N ARG A 243 -4.78 -26.92 0.68
CA ARG A 243 -6.11 -26.50 1.10
C ARG A 243 -7.23 -26.87 0.13
N ARG A 244 -6.90 -27.15 -1.12
CA ARG A 244 -7.90 -27.51 -2.15
C ARG A 244 -8.61 -28.80 -1.80
N GLY A 245 -9.95 -28.74 -1.76
CA GLY A 245 -10.79 -29.92 -1.50
C GLY A 245 -10.74 -30.45 -0.07
N ARG A 246 -10.16 -29.72 0.87
CA ARG A 246 -10.10 -30.08 2.29
C ARG A 246 -10.94 -29.12 3.13
N SER A 247 -11.49 -29.65 4.21
CA SER A 247 -12.15 -28.84 5.23
C SER A 247 -11.19 -28.59 6.38
N PHE A 248 -11.13 -27.34 6.83
CA PHE A 248 -10.31 -26.91 7.96
C PHE A 248 -11.20 -26.21 9.00
N ASN A 249 -10.81 -26.29 10.25
CA ASN A 249 -11.56 -25.69 11.36
C ASN A 249 -11.61 -24.14 11.29
N ARG A 250 -10.65 -23.55 10.57
CA ARG A 250 -10.51 -22.10 10.46
C ARG A 250 -10.45 -21.70 8.99
N HIS A 251 -11.37 -20.82 8.59
CA HIS A 251 -11.40 -20.27 7.24
C HIS A 251 -10.30 -19.22 7.05
N VAL A 252 -9.58 -19.29 5.94
CA VAL A 252 -8.53 -18.35 5.59
C VAL A 252 -8.78 -17.72 4.21
N PHE A 253 -8.04 -16.69 3.86
CA PHE A 253 -8.23 -15.93 2.62
C PHE A 253 -8.23 -16.82 1.37
N ILE A 254 -7.26 -17.73 1.25
CA ILE A 254 -7.16 -18.67 0.10
C ILE A 254 -8.43 -19.50 -0.05
N ASP A 255 -9.09 -19.89 1.02
CA ASP A 255 -10.31 -20.74 0.96
C ASP A 255 -11.44 -20.03 0.21
N THR A 256 -11.61 -18.73 0.39
CA THR A 256 -12.60 -17.96 -0.38
C THR A 256 -12.27 -17.93 -1.86
N LEU A 257 -11.02 -17.77 -2.22
CA LEU A 257 -10.59 -17.77 -3.61
C LEU A 257 -10.78 -19.14 -4.27
N LEU A 258 -10.53 -20.23 -3.52
CA LEU A 258 -10.74 -21.61 -3.97
C LEU A 258 -12.22 -21.97 -4.18
N GLN A 259 -13.13 -21.28 -3.50
CA GLN A 259 -14.59 -21.44 -3.68
C GLN A 259 -15.11 -20.72 -4.92
N GLY A 260 -14.33 -19.82 -5.50
CA GLY A 260 -14.68 -19.09 -6.73
C GLY A 260 -14.24 -19.82 -7.99
N SER A 261 -14.62 -19.28 -9.15
CA SER A 261 -14.26 -19.80 -10.46
C SER A 261 -12.93 -19.24 -10.98
N LEU A 262 -11.96 -18.99 -10.09
CA LEU A 262 -10.66 -18.44 -10.44
C LEU A 262 -9.71 -19.53 -10.94
N SER A 263 -8.84 -19.17 -11.88
CA SER A 263 -7.73 -20.01 -12.29
C SER A 263 -6.65 -20.08 -11.19
N ASP A 264 -5.80 -21.10 -11.23
CA ASP A 264 -4.70 -21.23 -10.29
C ASP A 264 -3.74 -20.03 -10.34
N GLN A 265 -3.57 -19.43 -11.50
CA GLN A 265 -2.77 -18.22 -11.68
C GLN A 265 -3.42 -16.99 -11.01
N GLN A 266 -4.73 -16.82 -11.16
CA GLN A 266 -5.46 -15.74 -10.52
C GLN A 266 -5.44 -15.86 -8.98
N ILE A 267 -5.59 -17.08 -8.46
CA ILE A 267 -5.48 -17.37 -7.02
C ILE A 267 -4.08 -17.02 -6.52
N LEU A 268 -3.03 -17.42 -7.25
CA LEU A 268 -1.65 -17.11 -6.92
C LEU A 268 -1.41 -15.60 -6.87
N GLU A 269 -1.83 -14.87 -7.91
CA GLU A 269 -1.65 -13.42 -7.99
C GLU A 269 -2.36 -12.68 -6.85
N ASP A 270 -3.60 -13.01 -6.57
CA ASP A 270 -4.38 -12.38 -5.50
C ASP A 270 -3.83 -12.72 -4.12
N THR A 271 -3.37 -13.95 -3.92
CA THR A 271 -2.72 -14.35 -2.65
C THR A 271 -1.37 -13.65 -2.46
N MET A 272 -0.60 -13.48 -3.54
CA MET A 272 0.66 -12.73 -3.52
C MET A 272 0.43 -11.28 -3.12
N ILE A 273 -0.55 -10.61 -3.75
CA ILE A 273 -0.90 -9.21 -3.45
C ILE A 273 -1.27 -9.05 -1.97
N PHE A 274 -2.18 -9.88 -1.48
CA PHE A 274 -2.60 -9.82 -0.08
C PHE A 274 -1.44 -10.12 0.89
N SER A 275 -0.60 -11.09 0.56
CA SER A 275 0.55 -11.48 1.38
C SER A 275 1.62 -10.38 1.45
N LEU A 276 1.88 -9.69 0.33
CA LEU A 276 2.87 -8.60 0.29
C LEU A 276 2.31 -7.31 0.89
N ALA A 277 1.24 -6.78 0.31
CA ALA A 277 0.66 -5.50 0.71
C ALA A 277 0.03 -5.57 2.11
N GLY A 278 -0.64 -6.66 2.44
CA GLY A 278 -1.24 -6.88 3.76
C GLY A 278 -0.21 -6.82 4.88
N CYS A 279 0.94 -7.48 4.73
CA CYS A 279 2.02 -7.44 5.73
C CYS A 279 2.58 -6.04 5.91
N ILE A 280 2.97 -5.39 4.82
CA ILE A 280 3.70 -4.12 4.91
C ILE A 280 2.79 -2.95 5.33
N ILE A 281 1.56 -2.90 4.84
CA ILE A 281 0.59 -1.88 5.23
C ILE A 281 0.20 -2.05 6.70
N THR A 282 -0.07 -3.28 7.15
CA THR A 282 -0.40 -3.56 8.56
C THR A 282 0.75 -3.22 9.48
N ALA A 283 1.98 -3.64 9.15
CA ALA A 283 3.16 -3.34 9.96
C ALA A 283 3.37 -1.83 10.12
N ASN A 284 3.27 -1.07 9.03
CA ASN A 284 3.50 0.37 9.06
C ASN A 284 2.35 1.14 9.70
N LEU A 285 1.11 0.72 9.50
CA LEU A 285 -0.02 1.34 10.21
C LEU A 285 0.10 1.13 11.73
N CYS A 286 0.44 -0.07 12.18
CA CYS A 286 0.70 -0.34 13.60
C CYS A 286 1.85 0.51 14.14
N THR A 287 2.96 0.58 13.42
CA THR A 287 4.15 1.35 13.81
C THR A 287 3.83 2.82 13.97
N TRP A 288 3.24 3.45 12.96
CA TRP A 288 2.90 4.88 13.00
C TRP A 288 1.82 5.19 14.03
N ALA A 289 0.81 4.34 14.17
CA ALA A 289 -0.24 4.54 15.17
C ALA A 289 0.33 4.52 16.59
N VAL A 290 1.13 3.54 16.94
CA VAL A 290 1.78 3.46 18.26
C VAL A 290 2.73 4.64 18.46
N TYR A 291 3.55 4.98 17.47
CA TYR A 291 4.46 6.12 17.55
C TYR A 291 3.71 7.45 17.82
N PHE A 292 2.66 7.74 17.06
CA PHE A 292 1.87 8.97 17.27
C PHE A 292 1.18 9.00 18.63
N LEU A 293 0.77 7.87 19.17
CA LEU A 293 0.24 7.80 20.54
C LEU A 293 1.30 8.14 21.58
N THR A 294 2.56 7.78 21.36
CA THR A 294 3.64 8.17 22.29
C THR A 294 3.89 9.67 22.31
N THR A 295 3.69 10.36 21.19
CA THR A 295 3.93 11.80 21.05
C THR A 295 2.68 12.66 21.25
N SER A 296 1.53 12.05 21.52
CA SER A 296 0.22 12.71 21.68
C SER A 296 -0.50 12.12 22.88
N GLU A 297 -0.09 12.54 24.09
CA GLU A 297 -0.58 11.99 25.34
C GLU A 297 -2.11 12.17 25.53
N ASP A 298 -2.66 13.30 25.10
CA ASP A 298 -4.10 13.58 25.10
C ASP A 298 -4.87 12.60 24.20
N VAL A 299 -4.35 12.30 23.00
CA VAL A 299 -4.93 11.32 22.08
C VAL A 299 -4.89 9.92 22.69
N GLN A 300 -3.74 9.54 23.26
CA GLN A 300 -3.60 8.25 23.93
C GLN A 300 -4.60 8.09 25.08
N GLN A 301 -4.78 9.13 25.89
CA GLN A 301 -5.71 9.12 27.01
C GLN A 301 -7.17 9.07 26.55
N ASN A 302 -7.54 9.80 25.51
CA ASN A 302 -8.89 9.76 24.94
C ASN A 302 -9.20 8.38 24.33
N LEU A 303 -8.22 7.76 23.67
CA LEU A 303 -8.33 6.41 23.15
C LEU A 303 -8.54 5.40 24.29
N TYR A 304 -7.77 5.50 25.35
CA TYR A 304 -7.93 4.66 26.53
C TYR A 304 -9.35 4.77 27.13
N LYS A 305 -9.86 5.99 27.28
CA LYS A 305 -11.22 6.22 27.81
C LYS A 305 -12.30 5.59 26.95
N GLU A 306 -12.19 5.70 25.62
CA GLU A 306 -13.14 5.03 24.71
C GLU A 306 -13.08 3.51 24.86
N MET A 307 -11.88 2.93 24.85
CA MET A 307 -11.69 1.50 24.95
C MET A 307 -12.18 0.94 26.29
N ASP A 308 -11.89 1.64 27.39
CA ASP A 308 -12.37 1.25 28.71
C ASP A 308 -13.91 1.27 28.78
N ARG A 309 -14.53 2.31 28.23
CA ARG A 309 -16.00 2.46 28.21
C ARG A 309 -16.67 1.41 27.31
N VAL A 310 -16.18 1.20 26.11
CA VAL A 310 -16.82 0.33 25.09
C VAL A 310 -16.53 -1.14 25.36
N LEU A 311 -15.29 -1.48 25.66
CA LEU A 311 -14.87 -2.88 25.84
C LEU A 311 -15.17 -3.38 27.27
N GLY A 312 -15.09 -2.52 28.27
CA GLY A 312 -15.35 -2.86 29.67
C GLY A 312 -14.44 -3.98 30.16
N LYS A 313 -14.96 -4.77 31.12
CA LYS A 313 -14.25 -5.93 31.70
C LYS A 313 -14.52 -7.24 30.98
N GLY A 314 -15.44 -7.26 30.03
CA GLY A 314 -15.83 -8.46 29.29
C GLY A 314 -14.87 -8.80 28.14
N PRO A 315 -15.14 -9.87 27.41
CA PRO A 315 -14.32 -10.26 26.27
C PRO A 315 -14.37 -9.23 25.15
N ILE A 316 -13.27 -9.08 24.44
CA ILE A 316 -13.20 -8.29 23.21
C ILE A 316 -13.95 -9.06 22.12
N THR A 317 -14.96 -8.43 21.50
CA THR A 317 -15.74 -9.01 20.41
C THR A 317 -15.66 -8.12 19.18
N LEU A 318 -15.91 -8.70 18.01
CA LEU A 318 -15.93 -7.95 16.75
C LEU A 318 -16.92 -6.78 16.82
N GLU A 319 -18.13 -7.00 17.35
CA GLU A 319 -19.17 -5.99 17.49
C GLU A 319 -18.71 -4.80 18.36
N LYS A 320 -17.98 -5.06 19.45
CA LYS A 320 -17.41 -4.00 20.29
C LYS A 320 -16.28 -3.24 19.59
N ILE A 321 -15.43 -3.94 18.84
CA ILE A 321 -14.37 -3.33 18.05
C ILE A 321 -14.94 -2.34 17.02
N GLU A 322 -16.03 -2.69 16.37
CA GLU A 322 -16.72 -1.84 15.39
C GLU A 322 -17.33 -0.57 16.01
N GLN A 323 -17.53 -0.53 17.32
CA GLN A 323 -18.04 0.63 18.06
C GLN A 323 -16.95 1.63 18.46
N LEU A 324 -15.68 1.33 18.24
CA LEU A 324 -14.53 2.17 18.60
C LEU A 324 -14.34 3.31 17.58
N ARG A 325 -15.19 4.33 17.66
CA ARG A 325 -15.21 5.46 16.70
C ARG A 325 -13.97 6.33 16.78
N TYR A 326 -13.54 6.68 18.00
CA TYR A 326 -12.35 7.49 18.18
C TYR A 326 -11.09 6.75 17.73
N CYS A 327 -10.99 5.46 18.01
CA CYS A 327 -9.91 4.62 17.49
C CYS A 327 -9.86 4.67 15.95
N ARG A 328 -11.02 4.61 15.28
CA ARG A 328 -11.10 4.78 13.82
C ARG A 328 -10.57 6.14 13.37
N GLN A 329 -10.92 7.21 14.07
CA GLN A 329 -10.39 8.55 13.78
C GLN A 329 -8.87 8.62 13.98
N VAL A 330 -8.34 8.02 15.03
CA VAL A 330 -6.89 7.91 15.28
C VAL A 330 -6.19 7.20 14.13
N LEU A 331 -6.74 6.09 13.64
CA LEU A 331 -6.15 5.34 12.53
C LEU A 331 -6.27 6.09 11.19
N CYS A 332 -7.39 6.75 10.92
CA CYS A 332 -7.53 7.61 9.74
C CYS A 332 -6.52 8.76 9.75
N GLU A 333 -6.31 9.40 10.90
CA GLU A 333 -5.31 10.46 11.06
C GLU A 333 -3.88 9.92 10.96
N THR A 334 -3.64 8.71 11.41
CA THR A 334 -2.36 8.02 11.23
C THR A 334 -2.05 7.82 9.75
N VAL A 335 -3.00 7.29 8.97
CA VAL A 335 -2.85 7.12 7.52
C VAL A 335 -2.58 8.45 6.83
N ARG A 336 -3.32 9.49 7.20
CA ARG A 336 -3.16 10.83 6.64
C ARG A 336 -1.78 11.43 6.97
N THR A 337 -1.43 11.49 8.25
CA THR A 337 -0.22 12.17 8.72
C THR A 337 1.05 11.44 8.29
N ALA A 338 1.07 10.12 8.38
CA ALA A 338 2.20 9.30 7.95
C ALA A 338 2.26 9.12 6.42
N LYS A 339 1.19 9.45 5.69
CA LYS A 339 1.09 9.21 4.24
C LYS A 339 1.42 7.75 3.93
N VAL A 340 0.71 6.81 4.54
CA VAL A 340 1.05 5.37 4.54
C VAL A 340 1.22 4.83 3.13
N THR A 341 0.37 5.23 2.18
CA THR A 341 0.54 4.94 0.75
C THR A 341 0.53 6.26 -0.03
N PRO A 342 1.71 6.86 -0.26
CA PRO A 342 1.80 8.22 -0.78
C PRO A 342 1.54 8.33 -2.28
N ILE A 343 1.49 7.21 -3.00
CA ILE A 343 1.39 7.16 -4.46
C ILE A 343 0.46 6.03 -4.87
N ALA A 344 -0.36 6.29 -5.88
CA ALA A 344 -1.06 5.28 -6.65
C ALA A 344 -0.97 5.63 -8.13
N ALA A 345 -1.26 4.67 -9.01
CA ALA A 345 -1.17 4.91 -10.44
C ALA A 345 -2.22 4.11 -11.21
N GLN A 346 -2.62 4.65 -12.34
CA GLN A 346 -3.51 4.01 -13.28
C GLN A 346 -3.06 4.29 -14.72
N LEU A 347 -3.15 3.29 -15.57
CA LEU A 347 -2.98 3.49 -17.00
C LEU A 347 -4.30 4.03 -17.58
N GLN A 348 -4.23 5.12 -18.35
CA GLN A 348 -5.41 5.70 -19.00
C GLN A 348 -5.90 4.77 -20.12
N GLU A 349 -7.05 4.16 -19.93
CA GLU A 349 -7.62 3.23 -20.91
C GLU A 349 -8.22 3.93 -22.12
N LEU A 350 -8.88 5.05 -21.90
CA LEU A 350 -9.48 5.89 -22.92
C LEU A 350 -8.97 7.32 -22.74
N GLU A 351 -8.96 8.08 -23.86
CA GLU A 351 -8.70 9.51 -23.76
C GLU A 351 -9.69 10.16 -22.78
N GLY A 352 -9.16 10.92 -21.85
CA GLY A 352 -9.91 11.57 -20.79
C GLY A 352 -9.60 13.06 -20.72
N ARG A 353 -10.40 13.79 -19.96
CA ARG A 353 -10.20 15.21 -19.74
C ARG A 353 -10.14 15.51 -18.25
N VAL A 354 -9.13 16.27 -17.85
CA VAL A 354 -8.98 16.78 -16.50
C VAL A 354 -8.71 18.28 -16.60
N ASP A 355 -9.59 19.06 -15.99
CA ASP A 355 -9.59 20.51 -16.12
C ASP A 355 -9.65 20.94 -17.61
N GLN A 356 -8.71 21.73 -18.07
CA GLN A 356 -8.63 22.18 -19.47
C GLN A 356 -7.80 21.25 -20.36
N HIS A 357 -7.19 20.21 -19.80
CA HIS A 357 -6.21 19.37 -20.47
C HIS A 357 -6.79 18.00 -20.85
N THR A 358 -6.43 17.56 -22.05
CA THR A 358 -6.73 16.21 -22.51
C THR A 358 -5.57 15.27 -22.10
N ILE A 359 -5.92 14.18 -21.44
CA ILE A 359 -4.98 13.10 -21.10
C ILE A 359 -5.15 12.02 -22.16
N PRO A 360 -4.14 11.76 -23.01
CA PRO A 360 -4.23 10.77 -24.06
C PRO A 360 -4.39 9.34 -23.49
N LYS A 361 -4.99 8.47 -24.29
CA LYS A 361 -4.98 7.04 -24.04
C LYS A 361 -3.54 6.53 -23.81
N GLU A 362 -3.38 5.53 -22.94
CA GLU A 362 -2.10 4.91 -22.60
C GLU A 362 -1.12 5.81 -21.83
N THR A 363 -1.58 6.99 -21.41
CA THR A 363 -0.82 7.82 -20.45
C THR A 363 -0.83 7.16 -19.08
N LEU A 364 0.33 7.10 -18.42
CA LEU A 364 0.39 6.72 -17.01
C LEU A 364 -0.03 7.92 -16.16
N VAL A 365 -1.12 7.77 -15.41
CA VAL A 365 -1.61 8.79 -14.48
C VAL A 365 -1.22 8.39 -13.07
N LEU A 366 -0.42 9.24 -12.42
CA LEU A 366 -0.07 9.12 -11.02
C LEU A 366 -1.03 9.94 -10.15
N TYR A 367 -1.41 9.37 -9.05
CA TYR A 367 -2.11 10.07 -7.97
C TYR A 367 -1.09 10.37 -6.88
N ALA A 368 -0.72 11.63 -6.73
CA ALA A 368 0.21 12.09 -5.71
C ALA A 368 -0.52 12.21 -4.36
N LEU A 369 -0.94 11.06 -3.81
CA LEU A 369 -1.75 10.99 -2.61
C LEU A 369 -1.08 11.67 -1.42
N GLY A 370 0.24 11.50 -1.26
CA GLY A 370 1.00 12.16 -0.22
C GLY A 370 1.01 13.70 -0.33
N VAL A 371 0.99 14.23 -1.54
CA VAL A 371 0.84 15.67 -1.80
C VAL A 371 -0.57 16.12 -1.39
N MET A 372 -1.60 15.37 -1.77
CA MET A 372 -2.99 15.67 -1.41
C MET A 372 -3.25 15.59 0.08
N LEU A 373 -2.57 14.68 0.80
CA LEU A 373 -2.74 14.48 2.25
C LEU A 373 -2.09 15.57 3.11
N GLN A 374 -1.21 16.39 2.55
CA GLN A 374 -0.56 17.52 3.23
C GLN A 374 -1.01 18.90 2.70
N ASP A 375 -1.97 18.95 1.78
CA ASP A 375 -2.49 20.19 1.24
C ASP A 375 -3.30 20.95 2.30
N SER A 376 -2.85 22.18 2.62
CA SER A 376 -3.46 23.02 3.66
C SER A 376 -4.86 23.50 3.34
N SER A 377 -5.24 23.54 2.06
CA SER A 377 -6.59 23.90 1.64
C SER A 377 -7.60 22.79 1.95
N SER A 378 -7.18 21.55 1.87
CA SER A 378 -8.00 20.37 2.16
C SER A 378 -7.90 19.92 3.62
N TRP A 379 -6.77 20.18 4.28
CA TRP A 379 -6.44 19.74 5.64
C TRP A 379 -5.88 20.91 6.46
N PRO A 380 -6.71 21.65 7.18
CA PRO A 380 -6.21 22.73 8.05
C PRO A 380 -5.16 22.23 9.04
N SER A 381 -4.06 22.96 9.18
CA SER A 381 -2.89 22.54 9.98
C SER A 381 -2.43 21.11 9.65
N PRO A 382 -1.98 20.85 8.41
CA PRO A 382 -1.79 19.49 7.89
C PRO A 382 -0.71 18.68 8.62
N TYR A 383 0.22 19.35 9.29
CA TYR A 383 1.31 18.71 10.02
C TYR A 383 0.97 18.41 11.48
N LYS A 384 -0.19 18.87 11.97
CA LYS A 384 -0.68 18.55 13.30
C LYS A 384 -1.40 17.19 13.28
N PHE A 385 -1.02 16.30 14.19
CA PHE A 385 -1.74 15.05 14.42
C PHE A 385 -2.99 15.34 15.25
N ASP A 386 -4.14 15.34 14.62
CA ASP A 386 -5.43 15.69 15.22
C ASP A 386 -6.55 14.76 14.74
N PRO A 387 -6.81 13.65 15.45
CA PRO A 387 -7.90 12.75 15.11
C PRO A 387 -9.29 13.41 15.10
N GLY A 388 -9.46 14.50 15.87
CA GLY A 388 -10.70 15.26 15.94
C GLY A 388 -11.14 15.89 14.63
N ARG A 389 -10.23 16.08 13.67
CA ARG A 389 -10.60 16.56 12.31
C ARG A 389 -11.62 15.67 11.61
N PHE A 390 -11.65 14.38 11.93
CA PHE A 390 -12.60 13.42 11.37
C PHE A 390 -13.99 13.45 12.02
N ASN A 391 -14.26 14.40 12.91
CA ASN A 391 -15.62 14.80 13.23
C ASN A 391 -16.28 15.62 12.10
N GLU A 392 -15.46 16.24 11.23
CA GLU A 392 -15.93 17.00 10.08
C GLU A 392 -16.20 16.07 8.88
N GLU A 393 -17.39 16.22 8.29
CA GLU A 393 -17.81 15.40 7.16
C GLU A 393 -16.91 15.59 5.92
N SER A 394 -16.38 16.77 5.74
CA SER A 394 -15.44 17.11 4.64
C SER A 394 -14.16 16.29 4.73
N ALA A 395 -13.58 16.15 5.92
CA ALA A 395 -12.38 15.34 6.14
C ALA A 395 -12.64 13.85 5.86
N VAL A 396 -13.78 13.33 6.31
CA VAL A 396 -14.20 11.94 6.03
C VAL A 396 -14.39 11.71 4.53
N LYS A 397 -15.06 12.63 3.83
CA LYS A 397 -15.25 12.54 2.37
C LYS A 397 -13.93 12.61 1.62
N ASN A 398 -13.05 13.52 1.99
CA ASN A 398 -11.73 13.64 1.34
C ASN A 398 -10.92 12.37 1.51
N LEU A 399 -10.87 11.80 2.71
CA LEU A 399 -10.15 10.55 2.97
C LEU A 399 -10.74 9.37 2.19
N SER A 400 -12.06 9.32 2.08
CA SER A 400 -12.78 8.30 1.30
C SER A 400 -12.46 8.39 -0.20
N LEU A 401 -12.41 9.59 -0.77
CA LEU A 401 -12.04 9.80 -2.17
C LEU A 401 -10.63 9.32 -2.49
N LEU A 402 -9.72 9.49 -1.54
CA LEU A 402 -8.33 9.02 -1.67
C LEU A 402 -8.20 7.48 -1.54
N GLY A 403 -9.29 6.77 -1.23
CA GLY A 403 -9.28 5.31 -1.08
C GLY A 403 -8.83 4.81 0.30
N PHE A 404 -8.83 5.69 1.30
CA PHE A 404 -8.36 5.36 2.65
C PHE A 404 -9.48 5.10 3.66
N SER A 405 -10.74 5.23 3.25
CA SER A 405 -11.89 4.90 4.10
C SER A 405 -13.15 4.65 3.26
N GLY A 406 -14.19 4.10 3.89
CA GLY A 406 -15.49 3.88 3.28
C GLY A 406 -15.53 2.78 2.23
N SER A 407 -16.44 2.88 1.28
CA SER A 407 -16.68 1.87 0.24
C SER A 407 -15.52 1.71 -0.77
N GLN A 408 -14.69 2.74 -0.91
CA GLN A 408 -13.53 2.75 -1.81
C GLN A 408 -12.23 2.37 -1.11
N GLU A 409 -12.31 1.99 0.16
CA GLU A 409 -11.15 1.58 0.96
C GLU A 409 -10.46 0.35 0.37
N CYS A 410 -9.13 0.45 0.25
CA CYS A 410 -8.29 -0.68 -0.14
C CYS A 410 -8.49 -1.86 0.83
N PRO A 411 -8.71 -3.09 0.35
CA PRO A 411 -8.94 -4.25 1.22
C PRO A 411 -7.82 -4.54 2.21
N GLU A 412 -6.58 -4.36 1.81
CA GLU A 412 -5.40 -4.52 2.67
C GLU A 412 -5.39 -3.48 3.78
N LEU A 413 -5.82 -2.26 3.49
CA LEU A 413 -5.95 -1.21 4.50
C LEU A 413 -7.11 -1.51 5.46
N ARG A 414 -8.24 -2.04 4.96
CA ARG A 414 -9.35 -2.53 5.79
C ARG A 414 -8.88 -3.60 6.76
N PHE A 415 -8.10 -4.55 6.27
CA PHE A 415 -7.45 -5.56 7.11
C PHE A 415 -6.55 -4.91 8.16
N ALA A 416 -5.68 -4.00 7.75
CA ALA A 416 -4.76 -3.30 8.65
C ALA A 416 -5.49 -2.49 9.73
N TYR A 417 -6.56 -1.81 9.39
CA TYR A 417 -7.40 -1.09 10.36
C TYR A 417 -7.96 -2.01 11.44
N MET A 418 -8.51 -3.15 11.05
CA MET A 418 -9.07 -4.11 12.00
C MET A 418 -7.98 -4.69 12.91
N VAL A 419 -6.90 -5.17 12.34
CA VAL A 419 -5.78 -5.76 13.10
C VAL A 419 -5.17 -4.73 14.05
N THR A 420 -4.95 -3.51 13.59
CA THR A 420 -4.40 -2.43 14.43
C THR A 420 -5.36 -2.03 15.55
N THR A 421 -6.66 -1.99 15.28
CA THR A 421 -7.68 -1.71 16.29
C THR A 421 -7.66 -2.76 17.41
N VAL A 422 -7.58 -4.04 17.06
CA VAL A 422 -7.47 -5.13 18.04
C VAL A 422 -6.18 -4.99 18.85
N LEU A 423 -5.05 -4.75 18.18
CA LEU A 423 -3.77 -4.55 18.85
C LEU A 423 -3.80 -3.39 19.84
N LEU A 424 -4.29 -2.22 19.42
CA LEU A 424 -4.40 -1.04 20.28
C LEU A 424 -5.36 -1.31 21.45
N SER A 425 -6.46 -2.02 21.24
CA SER A 425 -7.41 -2.41 22.26
C SER A 425 -6.80 -3.27 23.36
N VAL A 426 -5.81 -4.07 23.02
CA VAL A 426 -5.05 -4.88 23.97
C VAL A 426 -3.95 -4.07 24.63
N LEU A 427 -3.15 -3.34 23.87
CA LEU A 427 -1.97 -2.63 24.39
C LEU A 427 -2.35 -1.40 25.24
N VAL A 428 -3.17 -0.49 24.71
CA VAL A 428 -3.46 0.81 25.34
C VAL A 428 -4.23 0.66 26.64
N ARG A 429 -5.00 -0.39 26.80
CA ARG A 429 -5.75 -0.65 28.03
C ARG A 429 -4.85 -1.09 29.21
N LYS A 430 -3.68 -1.61 28.93
CA LYS A 430 -2.75 -2.19 29.92
C LYS A 430 -1.44 -1.43 30.06
N LEU A 431 -1.09 -0.63 29.06
CA LEU A 431 0.18 0.06 28.99
C LEU A 431 0.01 1.56 28.76
N TYR A 432 0.91 2.34 29.38
CA TYR A 432 1.26 3.67 28.90
C TYR A 432 2.38 3.54 27.89
N LEU A 433 2.23 4.21 26.74
CA LEU A 433 3.21 4.27 25.67
C LEU A 433 3.96 5.60 25.76
N HIS A 434 5.29 5.54 25.78
CA HIS A 434 6.13 6.71 25.98
C HIS A 434 7.13 6.89 24.83
N PRO A 435 7.42 8.15 24.43
CA PRO A 435 8.47 8.42 23.48
C PRO A 435 9.85 8.22 24.10
N VAL A 436 10.84 7.88 23.28
CA VAL A 436 12.23 7.92 23.68
C VAL A 436 12.76 9.34 23.50
N LYS A 437 13.27 9.93 24.57
CA LYS A 437 13.78 11.31 24.58
C LYS A 437 14.95 11.47 23.62
N GLY A 438 14.91 12.52 22.81
CA GLY A 438 15.97 12.86 21.86
C GLY A 438 15.96 12.07 20.55
N GLN A 439 14.98 11.17 20.36
CA GLN A 439 14.81 10.48 19.08
C GLN A 439 14.26 11.43 18.02
N VAL A 440 14.92 11.47 16.87
CA VAL A 440 14.45 12.17 15.67
C VAL A 440 13.87 11.12 14.72
N MET A 441 12.60 11.29 14.35
CA MET A 441 11.93 10.39 13.43
C MET A 441 12.06 10.91 12.01
N GLU A 442 12.86 10.23 11.20
CA GLU A 442 12.90 10.44 9.76
C GLU A 442 11.98 9.45 9.05
N THR A 443 11.36 9.91 7.97
CA THR A 443 10.43 9.11 7.17
C THR A 443 11.08 8.63 5.88
N LYS A 444 10.84 7.37 5.54
CA LYS A 444 11.25 6.76 4.28
C LYS A 444 10.02 6.59 3.39
N TYR A 445 9.93 7.41 2.34
CA TYR A 445 8.83 7.38 1.38
C TYR A 445 9.14 6.39 0.25
N GLU A 446 8.45 5.28 0.28
CA GLU A 446 8.45 4.28 -0.79
C GLU A 446 6.98 4.04 -1.21
N LEU A 447 6.67 2.88 -1.76
CA LEU A 447 5.28 2.52 -2.09
C LEU A 447 4.40 2.48 -0.82
N VAL A 448 4.98 2.07 0.31
CA VAL A 448 4.42 2.22 1.65
C VAL A 448 5.42 2.95 2.53
N THR A 449 4.96 3.96 3.22
CA THR A 449 5.78 4.84 4.05
C THR A 449 6.14 4.18 5.38
N SER A 450 7.42 4.19 5.73
CA SER A 450 7.95 3.64 6.97
C SER A 450 8.91 4.61 7.66
N PRO A 451 9.21 4.45 8.95
CA PRO A 451 10.36 5.08 9.55
C PRO A 451 11.64 4.67 8.80
N LYS A 452 12.56 5.62 8.62
CA LYS A 452 13.85 5.38 7.94
C LYS A 452 14.76 4.50 8.78
N GLU A 453 14.78 4.77 10.08
CA GLU A 453 15.49 4.01 11.10
C GLU A 453 14.49 3.35 12.06
N GLU A 454 14.98 2.52 12.98
CA GLU A 454 14.12 1.92 14.01
C GLU A 454 13.42 3.01 14.85
N ALA A 455 12.13 2.82 15.08
CA ALA A 455 11.35 3.64 15.99
C ALA A 455 11.40 3.02 17.40
N TRP A 456 12.02 3.73 18.34
CA TRP A 456 12.15 3.29 19.72
C TRP A 456 11.06 3.90 20.59
N ILE A 457 10.47 3.09 21.46
CA ILE A 457 9.53 3.52 22.47
C ILE A 457 9.89 2.90 23.82
N THR A 458 9.30 3.40 24.88
CA THR A 458 9.25 2.71 26.18
C THR A 458 7.80 2.51 26.60
N VAL A 459 7.56 1.55 27.47
CA VAL A 459 6.24 1.22 27.97
C VAL A 459 6.25 1.11 29.49
N SER A 460 5.14 1.48 30.12
CA SER A 460 4.92 1.22 31.54
C SER A 460 3.52 0.68 31.79
N LYS A 461 3.35 -0.11 32.82
CA LYS A 461 2.06 -0.72 33.14
C LYS A 461 1.06 0.35 33.62
N ARG A 462 -0.16 0.28 33.12
CA ARG A 462 -1.28 1.06 33.71
C ARG A 462 -1.67 0.44 35.04
N SER A 463 -1.82 1.29 36.04
CA SER A 463 -2.31 0.93 37.39
C SER A 463 -3.80 0.59 37.39
#